data_a850210d0e4537de2b620fe509e4f33c
#
_entry.id   a850210d0e4537de2b620fe509e4f33c
#
_cell.length_a   1.000
_cell.length_b   1.000
_cell.length_c   1.000
_cell.angle_alpha   90.00
_cell.angle_beta   90.00
_cell.angle_gamma   90.00
#
_symmetry.space_group_name_H-M   'P 1'
#
loop_
_entity.id
_entity.type
_entity.pdbx_description
1 polymer ?
#
loop_
_entity_poly.entity_id
_entity_poly.type
_entity_poly.pdbx_seq_one_letter_code
_entity_poly.pdbx_strand_id
1 'polypeptide(L)'
;MFKSFLKNILPDFILNLILKLYISFVRLRTFKTSQSFWNENTVSSPKNGFKSIEESMEHLKWRNNQYINSEKNMYFKNTQKKIVLDYGCGPGNGLINIMNISNPKKIYAVDVSEKSIYLAKKRAKLHDLNVSFIKINENETINSIDDNSIDVIKSDGVLHHIENIDFVLREFKRILKKNGVINLMIYNRDSLWFHLHVNYELMIKKKIFSNSSEEEVFKISTDGFQCPVSFCFSPSKFIEICNKNKFRTKLKNVSISLFELSKVNLINEAINSENIKLSSKDFLKQIYFKRRIPYFRKNIAGINAYYELRNF
;
A
#
# COMPACT_ATOMS: atom_id res chain seq x y z
N MET A 1 -14.49 15.36 -9.43
CA MET A 1 -15.49 16.23 -10.04
C MET A 1 -15.56 16.11 -11.58
N PHE A 2 -14.49 16.30 -12.36
CA PHE A 2 -14.52 16.21 -13.83
C PHE A 2 -14.96 14.84 -14.40
N LYS A 3 -14.51 13.72 -13.80
CA LYS A 3 -14.91 12.35 -14.19
C LYS A 3 -16.39 12.02 -13.94
N SER A 4 -17.00 12.59 -12.89
CA SER A 4 -18.43 12.37 -12.60
C SER A 4 -19.32 13.17 -13.53
N PHE A 5 -18.88 14.35 -13.93
CA PHE A 5 -19.57 15.20 -14.89
C PHE A 5 -19.63 14.56 -16.29
N LEU A 6 -18.52 14.04 -16.77
CA LEU A 6 -18.44 13.37 -18.08
C LEU A 6 -19.28 12.07 -18.16
N LYS A 7 -19.42 11.34 -17.05
CA LYS A 7 -20.23 10.12 -17.01
C LYS A 7 -21.73 10.36 -17.24
N ASN A 8 -22.22 11.54 -16.97
CA ASN A 8 -23.64 11.90 -17.15
C ASN A 8 -23.96 12.44 -18.55
N ILE A 9 -22.96 12.69 -19.39
CA ILE A 9 -23.13 13.38 -20.68
C ILE A 9 -22.71 12.53 -21.87
N LEU A 10 -21.77 11.59 -21.69
CA LEU A 10 -21.20 10.79 -22.79
C LEU A 10 -21.55 9.31 -22.67
N PRO A 11 -21.94 8.65 -23.77
CA PRO A 11 -22.10 7.20 -23.81
C PRO A 11 -20.83 6.46 -23.38
N ASP A 12 -20.98 5.31 -22.73
CA ASP A 12 -19.86 4.52 -22.19
C ASP A 12 -18.79 4.16 -23.24
N PHE A 13 -19.16 3.99 -24.51
CA PHE A 13 -18.18 3.70 -25.57
C PHE A 13 -17.27 4.89 -25.87
N ILE A 14 -17.79 6.12 -25.82
CA ILE A 14 -16.99 7.36 -25.99
C ILE A 14 -16.08 7.57 -24.79
N LEU A 15 -16.58 7.35 -23.58
CA LEU A 15 -15.76 7.39 -22.36
C LEU A 15 -14.62 6.36 -22.41
N ASN A 16 -14.89 5.17 -22.91
CA ASN A 16 -13.88 4.12 -23.09
C ASN A 16 -12.85 4.49 -24.16
N LEU A 17 -13.27 5.13 -25.25
CA LEU A 17 -12.36 5.61 -26.29
C LEU A 17 -11.45 6.73 -25.78
N ILE A 18 -12.03 7.73 -25.10
CA ILE A 18 -11.26 8.81 -24.47
C ILE A 18 -10.27 8.25 -23.43
N LEU A 19 -10.69 7.27 -22.64
CA LEU A 19 -9.83 6.62 -21.67
C LEU A 19 -8.69 5.84 -22.34
N LYS A 20 -8.95 5.13 -23.44
CA LYS A 20 -7.91 4.43 -24.23
C LYS A 20 -6.89 5.42 -24.83
N LEU A 21 -7.35 6.54 -25.38
CA LEU A 21 -6.47 7.62 -25.92
C LEU A 21 -5.64 8.26 -24.79
N TYR A 22 -6.26 8.57 -23.66
CA TYR A 22 -5.56 9.06 -22.49
C TYR A 22 -4.50 8.08 -21.97
N ILE A 23 -4.83 6.80 -21.90
CA ILE A 23 -3.91 5.71 -21.56
C ILE A 23 -2.71 5.67 -22.49
N SER A 24 -2.95 5.74 -23.81
CA SER A 24 -1.87 5.75 -24.81
C SER A 24 -0.97 6.97 -24.67
N PHE A 25 -1.55 8.13 -24.38
CA PHE A 25 -0.79 9.37 -24.16
C PHE A 25 0.02 9.33 -22.86
N VAL A 26 -0.56 8.80 -21.78
CA VAL A 26 0.13 8.71 -20.48
C VAL A 26 1.24 7.65 -20.49
N ARG A 27 1.10 6.56 -21.27
CA ARG A 27 2.16 5.56 -21.50
C ARG A 27 3.43 6.16 -22.12
N LEU A 28 3.35 7.29 -22.84
CA LEU A 28 4.51 8.00 -23.38
C LEU A 28 5.34 8.73 -22.30
N ARG A 29 4.78 8.94 -21.10
CA ARG A 29 5.46 9.56 -19.95
C ARG A 29 5.80 8.50 -18.91
N THR A 30 6.76 7.64 -19.19
CA THR A 30 7.23 6.65 -18.19
C THR A 30 8.27 7.27 -17.27
N PHE A 31 8.08 7.12 -15.97
CA PHE A 31 9.15 7.37 -15.01
C PHE A 31 10.19 6.24 -15.09
N LYS A 32 11.48 6.62 -15.15
CA LYS A 32 12.56 5.64 -15.24
C LYS A 32 12.84 4.92 -13.93
N THR A 33 12.49 5.53 -12.79
CA THR A 33 12.76 5.00 -11.45
C THR A 33 11.57 5.24 -10.52
N SER A 34 11.42 4.41 -9.49
CA SER A 34 10.43 4.62 -8.42
C SER A 34 10.68 5.95 -7.70
N GLN A 35 11.93 6.33 -7.49
CA GLN A 35 12.29 7.62 -6.89
C GLN A 35 11.71 8.80 -7.66
N SER A 36 11.88 8.85 -9.00
CA SER A 36 11.34 9.94 -9.83
C SER A 36 9.81 9.97 -9.80
N PHE A 37 9.18 8.79 -9.82
CA PHE A 37 7.73 8.68 -9.72
C PHE A 37 7.21 9.21 -8.38
N TRP A 38 7.79 8.78 -7.25
CA TRP A 38 7.33 9.18 -5.93
C TRP A 38 7.68 10.62 -5.56
N ASN A 39 8.63 11.26 -6.24
CA ASN A 39 8.87 12.69 -6.11
C ASN A 39 7.73 13.54 -6.67
N GLU A 40 7.10 13.09 -7.75
CA GLU A 40 5.96 13.78 -8.35
C GLU A 40 4.61 13.35 -7.77
N ASN A 41 4.50 12.09 -7.34
CA ASN A 41 3.26 11.45 -6.90
C ASN A 41 3.28 11.14 -5.39
N THR A 42 3.39 12.18 -4.54
CA THR A 42 3.34 11.98 -3.10
C THR A 42 1.98 11.46 -2.65
N VAL A 43 1.99 10.40 -1.84
CA VAL A 43 0.79 9.70 -1.39
C VAL A 43 0.07 10.47 -0.29
N SER A 44 -1.23 10.74 -0.50
CA SER A 44 -2.13 11.23 0.57
C SER A 44 -1.56 12.41 1.37
N SER A 45 -1.22 13.53 0.68
CA SER A 45 -0.83 14.78 1.33
C SER A 45 -1.17 15.97 0.42
N PRO A 46 -1.52 17.14 0.99
CA PRO A 46 -1.57 18.38 0.23
C PRO A 46 -0.20 18.71 -0.38
N LYS A 47 -0.18 19.30 -1.58
CA LYS A 47 1.07 19.64 -2.31
C LYS A 47 2.09 20.42 -1.47
N ASN A 48 1.61 21.31 -0.59
CA ASN A 48 2.44 22.19 0.23
C ASN A 48 2.53 21.75 1.70
N GLY A 49 2.01 20.56 2.04
CA GLY A 49 1.86 20.08 3.41
C GLY A 49 0.65 20.70 4.11
N PHE A 50 0.50 20.38 5.39
CA PHE A 50 -0.61 20.84 6.23
C PHE A 50 -0.30 22.22 6.83
N LYS A 51 -1.33 23.03 7.05
CA LYS A 51 -1.22 24.38 7.61
C LYS A 51 -1.37 24.39 9.14
N SER A 52 -2.10 23.43 9.69
CA SER A 52 -2.33 23.30 11.14
C SER A 52 -2.31 21.84 11.60
N ILE A 53 -2.21 21.64 12.92
CA ILE A 53 -2.32 20.32 13.55
C ILE A 53 -3.70 19.71 13.27
N GLU A 54 -4.75 20.51 13.38
CA GLU A 54 -6.14 20.10 13.14
C GLU A 54 -6.31 19.55 11.72
N GLU A 55 -5.87 20.28 10.69
CA GLU A 55 -5.92 19.83 9.29
C GLU A 55 -5.15 18.51 9.09
N SER A 56 -3.97 18.41 9.70
CA SER A 56 -3.15 17.20 9.65
C SER A 56 -3.83 15.99 10.30
N MET A 57 -4.52 16.19 11.44
CA MET A 57 -5.22 15.14 12.18
C MET A 57 -6.52 14.73 11.50
N GLU A 58 -7.29 15.67 10.97
CA GLU A 58 -8.50 15.40 10.20
C GLU A 58 -8.18 14.57 8.95
N HIS A 59 -7.12 14.94 8.22
CA HIS A 59 -6.64 14.18 7.08
C HIS A 59 -6.23 12.76 7.47
N LEU A 60 -5.49 12.59 8.57
CA LEU A 60 -5.10 11.28 9.07
C LEU A 60 -6.32 10.42 9.40
N LYS A 61 -7.29 10.97 10.10
CA LYS A 61 -8.56 10.31 10.42
C LYS A 61 -9.33 9.92 9.16
N TRP A 62 -9.45 10.86 8.21
CA TRP A 62 -10.07 10.57 6.93
C TRP A 62 -9.40 9.40 6.21
N ARG A 63 -8.06 9.42 6.10
CA ARG A 63 -7.27 8.36 5.46
C ARG A 63 -7.48 7.00 6.14
N ASN A 64 -7.42 6.96 7.45
CA ASN A 64 -7.58 5.72 8.21
C ASN A 64 -8.99 5.15 8.04
N ASN A 65 -10.01 6.00 7.94
CA ASN A 65 -11.40 5.61 7.73
C ASN A 65 -11.70 5.08 6.32
N GLN A 66 -10.78 5.22 5.35
CA GLN A 66 -10.95 4.61 4.01
C GLN A 66 -10.85 3.08 4.03
N TYR A 67 -10.35 2.50 5.14
CA TYR A 67 -10.12 1.06 5.26
C TYR A 67 -10.75 0.51 6.56
N ILE A 68 -11.65 -0.47 6.40
CA ILE A 68 -12.22 -1.18 7.56
C ILE A 68 -11.13 -2.03 8.20
N ASN A 69 -11.04 -2.00 9.51
CA ASN A 69 -10.04 -2.67 10.33
C ASN A 69 -8.62 -2.05 10.26
N SER A 70 -8.41 -0.89 9.67
CA SER A 70 -7.09 -0.26 9.62
C SER A 70 -6.54 0.06 11.02
N GLU A 71 -7.35 0.59 11.92
CA GLU A 71 -6.94 0.97 13.29
C GLU A 71 -6.45 -0.24 14.12
N LYS A 72 -7.08 -1.42 13.93
CA LYS A 72 -6.65 -2.65 14.62
C LYS A 72 -5.32 -3.19 14.10
N ASN A 73 -4.92 -2.76 12.89
CA ASN A 73 -3.72 -3.21 12.20
C ASN A 73 -2.50 -2.35 12.49
N MET A 74 -2.69 -1.21 13.17
CA MET A 74 -1.59 -0.36 13.60
C MET A 74 -0.91 -0.98 14.82
N TYR A 75 0.09 -1.83 14.55
CA TYR A 75 0.87 -2.53 15.59
C TYR A 75 1.83 -1.63 16.38
N PHE A 76 1.51 -0.34 16.50
CA PHE A 76 2.38 0.65 17.15
C PHE A 76 2.44 0.52 18.67
N LYS A 77 1.57 -0.28 19.29
CA LYS A 77 1.58 -0.50 20.75
C LYS A 77 2.93 -0.97 21.30
N ASN A 78 3.77 -1.54 20.46
CA ASN A 78 5.10 -2.04 20.82
C ASN A 78 6.23 -1.01 20.64
N THR A 79 5.92 0.26 20.33
CA THR A 79 6.94 1.29 20.05
C THR A 79 7.29 2.16 21.26
N GLN A 80 6.60 2.01 22.38
CA GLN A 80 6.88 2.75 23.62
C GLN A 80 8.32 2.55 24.09
N LYS A 81 9.08 3.65 24.27
CA LYS A 81 10.50 3.66 24.65
C LYS A 81 11.44 2.85 23.71
N LYS A 82 11.02 2.62 22.46
CA LYS A 82 11.78 1.86 21.46
C LYS A 82 12.45 2.78 20.43
N ILE A 83 13.49 2.26 19.78
CA ILE A 83 14.07 2.86 18.58
C ILE A 83 13.29 2.32 17.38
N VAL A 84 12.64 3.21 16.65
CA VAL A 84 11.71 2.87 15.56
C VAL A 84 12.27 3.38 14.24
N LEU A 85 12.15 2.56 13.19
CA LEU A 85 12.35 2.95 11.80
C LEU A 85 11.01 2.94 11.07
N ASP A 86 10.61 4.07 10.47
CA ASP A 86 9.53 4.18 9.49
C ASP A 86 10.16 4.16 8.09
N TYR A 87 10.15 2.99 7.43
CA TYR A 87 10.75 2.78 6.11
C TYR A 87 9.72 3.01 5.01
N GLY A 88 9.99 4.01 4.14
CA GLY A 88 9.02 4.58 3.21
C GLY A 88 8.02 5.47 3.96
N CYS A 89 8.53 6.42 4.73
CA CYS A 89 7.72 7.25 5.62
C CYS A 89 6.71 8.16 4.88
N GLY A 90 6.88 8.33 3.54
CA GLY A 90 6.07 9.23 2.75
C GLY A 90 5.99 10.63 3.37
N PRO A 91 4.84 11.32 3.27
CA PRO A 91 4.64 12.64 3.90
C PRO A 91 4.32 12.57 5.40
N GLY A 92 4.73 11.48 6.10
CA GLY A 92 4.68 11.37 7.55
C GLY A 92 3.36 10.88 8.16
N ASN A 93 2.50 10.20 7.40
CA ASN A 93 1.26 9.64 7.98
C ASN A 93 1.57 8.61 9.08
N GLY A 94 2.58 7.75 8.85
CA GLY A 94 3.03 6.77 9.82
C GLY A 94 3.59 7.39 11.09
N LEU A 95 4.35 8.47 10.95
CA LEU A 95 4.95 9.19 12.08
C LEU A 95 3.89 9.72 13.04
N ILE A 96 2.83 10.37 12.51
CA ILE A 96 1.75 10.90 13.34
C ILE A 96 0.98 9.78 14.02
N ASN A 97 0.72 8.67 13.33
CA ASN A 97 0.10 7.49 13.94
C ASN A 97 0.94 6.93 15.10
N ILE A 98 2.26 6.79 14.94
CA ILE A 98 3.16 6.29 15.99
C ILE A 98 3.08 7.20 17.22
N MET A 99 3.22 8.51 17.01
CA MET A 99 3.26 9.48 18.11
C MET A 99 1.93 9.63 18.85
N ASN A 100 0.80 9.45 18.17
CA ASN A 100 -0.52 9.51 18.81
C ASN A 100 -0.77 8.38 19.81
N ILE A 101 -0.07 7.25 19.70
CA ILE A 101 -0.35 6.05 20.50
C ILE A 101 0.83 5.58 21.36
N SER A 102 2.02 6.17 21.18
CA SER A 102 3.23 5.77 21.90
C SER A 102 4.23 6.93 21.98
N ASN A 103 5.20 6.78 22.88
CA ASN A 103 6.35 7.69 23.01
C ASN A 103 7.65 6.89 22.74
N PRO A 104 8.10 6.78 21.48
CA PRO A 104 9.34 6.12 21.14
C PRO A 104 10.56 6.83 21.74
N LYS A 105 11.65 6.08 21.99
CA LYS A 105 12.93 6.66 22.41
C LYS A 105 13.58 7.46 21.28
N LYS A 106 13.46 6.98 20.04
CA LYS A 106 13.99 7.61 18.82
C LYS A 106 13.21 7.11 17.61
N ILE A 107 13.00 7.99 16.64
CA ILE A 107 12.40 7.65 15.34
C ILE A 107 13.38 8.02 14.24
N TYR A 108 13.65 7.04 13.36
CA TYR A 108 14.22 7.25 12.04
C TYR A 108 13.10 7.18 11.00
N ALA A 109 13.11 8.08 10.05
CA ALA A 109 12.16 8.12 8.94
C ALA A 109 12.94 8.12 7.61
N VAL A 110 12.73 7.10 6.81
CA VAL A 110 13.49 6.87 5.57
C VAL A 110 12.56 6.89 4.38
N ASP A 111 12.95 7.56 3.29
CA ASP A 111 12.23 7.55 2.02
C ASP A 111 13.19 7.78 0.86
N VAL A 112 12.80 7.32 -0.36
CA VAL A 112 13.53 7.58 -1.60
C VAL A 112 13.15 8.93 -2.21
N SER A 113 12.00 9.48 -1.84
CA SER A 113 11.45 10.73 -2.36
C SER A 113 11.87 11.92 -1.51
N GLU A 114 12.63 12.85 -2.09
CA GLU A 114 12.98 14.12 -1.43
C GLU A 114 11.74 14.95 -1.10
N LYS A 115 10.74 14.92 -1.99
CA LYS A 115 9.47 15.62 -1.76
C LYS A 115 8.73 15.06 -0.56
N SER A 116 8.68 13.72 -0.42
CA SER A 116 8.08 13.05 0.74
C SER A 116 8.82 13.43 2.03
N ILE A 117 10.14 13.36 2.05
CA ILE A 117 10.97 13.78 3.20
C ILE A 117 10.72 15.24 3.56
N TYR A 118 10.68 16.14 2.58
CA TYR A 118 10.37 17.55 2.82
C TYR A 118 9.01 17.74 3.50
N LEU A 119 7.96 17.08 2.98
CA LEU A 119 6.61 17.16 3.55
C LEU A 119 6.54 16.54 4.95
N ALA A 120 7.22 15.40 5.16
CA ALA A 120 7.31 14.74 6.46
C ALA A 120 8.02 15.62 7.51
N LYS A 121 9.12 16.29 7.14
CA LYS A 121 9.82 17.26 8.00
C LYS A 121 8.90 18.42 8.40
N LYS A 122 8.17 19.01 7.44
CA LYS A 122 7.18 20.06 7.74
C LYS A 122 6.11 19.59 8.72
N ARG A 123 5.58 18.38 8.49
CA ARG A 123 4.56 17.79 9.34
C ARG A 123 5.08 17.44 10.72
N ALA A 124 6.29 16.89 10.83
CA ALA A 124 6.95 16.63 12.10
C ALA A 124 7.15 17.92 12.89
N LYS A 125 7.63 18.99 12.24
CA LYS A 125 7.79 20.32 12.88
C LYS A 125 6.45 20.87 13.38
N LEU A 126 5.37 20.72 12.60
CA LEU A 126 4.02 21.16 12.98
C LEU A 126 3.53 20.49 14.26
N HIS A 127 3.87 19.21 14.46
CA HIS A 127 3.50 18.40 15.62
C HIS A 127 4.58 18.34 16.72
N ASP A 128 5.63 19.15 16.62
CA ASP A 128 6.78 19.17 17.56
C ASP A 128 7.43 17.77 17.76
N LEU A 129 7.60 17.02 16.67
CA LEU A 129 8.17 15.67 16.70
C LEU A 129 9.66 15.68 16.42
N ASN A 130 10.44 15.04 17.29
CA ASN A 130 11.87 14.81 17.06
C ASN A 130 12.09 13.53 16.24
N VAL A 131 12.39 13.68 14.94
CA VAL A 131 12.56 12.58 13.98
C VAL A 131 13.87 12.77 13.21
N SER A 132 14.67 11.70 13.10
CA SER A 132 15.85 11.66 12.24
C SER A 132 15.45 11.24 10.82
N PHE A 133 15.46 12.18 9.87
CA PHE A 133 15.08 11.93 8.47
C PHE A 133 16.31 11.56 7.62
N ILE A 134 16.18 10.48 6.86
CA ILE A 134 17.22 9.95 5.99
C ILE A 134 16.63 9.75 4.58
N LYS A 135 17.20 10.43 3.59
CA LYS A 135 16.91 10.16 2.17
C LYS A 135 17.86 9.06 1.71
N ILE A 136 17.32 8.04 1.06
CA ILE A 136 18.10 6.95 0.45
C ILE A 136 17.83 6.89 -1.06
N ASN A 137 18.69 6.18 -1.81
CA ASN A 137 18.38 5.76 -3.18
C ASN A 137 17.84 4.32 -3.17
N GLU A 138 17.30 3.89 -4.32
CA GLU A 138 16.87 2.51 -4.48
C GLU A 138 18.08 1.55 -4.31
N ASN A 139 17.86 0.45 -3.60
CA ASN A 139 18.89 -0.57 -3.32
C ASN A 139 20.15 0.00 -2.59
N GLU A 140 19.97 1.02 -1.78
CA GLU A 140 21.05 1.61 -0.97
C GLU A 140 20.97 1.13 0.48
N THR A 141 22.12 0.78 1.05
CA THR A 141 22.28 0.49 2.49
C THR A 141 22.09 1.76 3.29
N ILE A 142 21.39 1.67 4.42
CA ILE A 142 21.18 2.82 5.31
C ILE A 142 22.40 2.97 6.23
N ASN A 143 23.50 3.50 5.68
CA ASN A 143 24.80 3.59 6.38
C ASN A 143 24.76 4.37 7.70
N SER A 144 23.78 5.25 7.88
CA SER A 144 23.58 6.03 9.12
C SER A 144 22.82 5.28 10.23
N ILE A 145 22.47 4.01 9.99
CA ILE A 145 21.84 3.13 10.98
C ILE A 145 22.75 1.93 11.21
N ASP A 146 23.21 1.78 12.45
CA ASP A 146 24.10 0.70 12.86
C ASP A 146 23.40 -0.67 12.83
N ASP A 147 24.20 -1.73 12.72
CA ASP A 147 23.75 -3.10 12.86
C ASP A 147 23.09 -3.32 14.22
N ASN A 148 22.03 -4.13 14.25
CA ASN A 148 21.34 -4.53 15.49
C ASN A 148 20.93 -3.35 16.39
N SER A 149 20.54 -2.21 15.80
CA SER A 149 20.23 -0.97 16.54
C SER A 149 18.72 -0.67 16.64
N ILE A 150 17.90 -1.20 15.72
CA ILE A 150 16.46 -0.91 15.61
C ILE A 150 15.64 -1.93 16.38
N ASP A 151 14.74 -1.47 17.25
CA ASP A 151 13.77 -2.34 17.96
C ASP A 151 12.57 -2.70 17.11
N VAL A 152 12.05 -1.73 16.32
CA VAL A 152 10.84 -1.90 15.52
C VAL A 152 11.05 -1.25 14.16
N ILE A 153 10.85 -2.04 13.10
CA ILE A 153 10.74 -1.51 11.74
C ILE A 153 9.26 -1.52 11.36
N LYS A 154 8.80 -0.40 10.82
CA LYS A 154 7.51 -0.25 10.21
C LYS A 154 7.69 0.07 8.74
N SER A 155 6.85 -0.53 7.87
CA SER A 155 6.81 -0.18 6.44
C SER A 155 5.40 -0.42 5.89
N ASP A 156 4.66 0.65 5.64
CA ASP A 156 3.26 0.60 5.19
C ASP A 156 3.14 1.02 3.73
N GLY A 157 2.77 0.08 2.85
CA GLY A 157 2.51 0.42 1.44
C GLY A 157 3.79 0.67 0.64
N VAL A 158 4.91 -0.02 0.95
CA VAL A 158 6.22 0.26 0.35
C VAL A 158 6.81 -0.94 -0.37
N LEU A 159 6.92 -2.10 0.29
CA LEU A 159 7.70 -3.23 -0.24
C LEU A 159 7.15 -3.78 -1.56
N HIS A 160 5.88 -3.61 -1.84
CA HIS A 160 5.28 -4.00 -3.13
C HIS A 160 5.62 -3.03 -4.29
N HIS A 161 6.32 -1.92 -4.00
CA HIS A 161 6.88 -1.00 -5.00
C HIS A 161 8.39 -1.17 -5.20
N ILE A 162 8.97 -2.24 -4.66
CA ILE A 162 10.41 -2.49 -4.72
C ILE A 162 10.68 -3.73 -5.58
N GLU A 163 11.50 -3.58 -6.63
CA GLU A 163 11.88 -4.71 -7.49
C GLU A 163 12.76 -5.71 -6.73
N ASN A 164 13.76 -5.22 -6.01
CA ASN A 164 14.69 -6.05 -5.24
C ASN A 164 14.29 -6.11 -3.76
N ILE A 165 13.17 -6.76 -3.48
CA ILE A 165 12.66 -6.92 -2.11
C ILE A 165 13.62 -7.72 -1.21
N ASP A 166 14.39 -8.65 -1.80
CA ASP A 166 15.40 -9.43 -1.08
C ASP A 166 16.51 -8.54 -0.52
N PHE A 167 16.92 -7.49 -1.24
CA PHE A 167 17.90 -6.51 -0.75
C PHE A 167 17.37 -5.80 0.50
N VAL A 168 16.15 -5.28 0.44
CA VAL A 168 15.55 -4.55 1.58
C VAL A 168 15.35 -5.46 2.79
N LEU A 169 14.94 -6.71 2.58
CA LEU A 169 14.80 -7.67 3.68
C LEU A 169 16.16 -8.02 4.32
N ARG A 170 17.25 -8.11 3.53
CA ARG A 170 18.60 -8.27 4.10
C ARG A 170 19.05 -7.04 4.89
N GLU A 171 18.74 -5.84 4.40
CA GLU A 171 19.03 -4.60 5.12
C GLU A 171 18.24 -4.52 6.44
N PHE A 172 16.95 -4.86 6.41
CA PHE A 172 16.15 -4.98 7.63
C PHE A 172 16.75 -5.99 8.61
N LYS A 173 17.26 -7.13 8.09
CA LYS A 173 17.94 -8.14 8.91
C LYS A 173 19.19 -7.59 9.59
N ARG A 174 19.99 -6.78 8.88
CA ARG A 174 21.22 -6.15 9.39
C ARG A 174 20.92 -5.22 10.55
N ILE A 175 19.96 -4.28 10.36
CA ILE A 175 19.70 -3.20 11.34
C ILE A 175 18.81 -3.63 12.52
N LEU A 176 18.00 -4.69 12.33
CA LEU A 176 17.03 -5.15 13.34
C LEU A 176 17.73 -5.88 14.48
N LYS A 177 17.45 -5.48 15.72
CA LYS A 177 17.88 -6.21 16.92
C LYS A 177 17.40 -7.66 16.92
N LYS A 178 18.12 -8.55 17.63
CA LYS A 178 17.77 -9.97 17.76
C LYS A 178 16.30 -10.18 18.15
N ASN A 179 15.78 -9.42 19.11
CA ASN A 179 14.40 -9.48 19.58
C ASN A 179 13.50 -8.42 18.92
N GLY A 180 13.97 -7.78 17.85
CA GLY A 180 13.21 -6.76 17.13
C GLY A 180 12.04 -7.34 16.35
N VAL A 181 11.16 -6.46 15.90
CA VAL A 181 9.97 -6.82 15.12
C VAL A 181 9.83 -5.91 13.91
N ILE A 182 9.42 -6.49 12.80
CA ILE A 182 9.05 -5.75 11.60
C ILE A 182 7.53 -5.87 11.41
N ASN A 183 6.87 -4.73 11.21
CA ASN A 183 5.46 -4.64 10.87
C ASN A 183 5.32 -4.08 9.45
N LEU A 184 4.73 -4.85 8.56
CA LEU A 184 4.58 -4.51 7.15
C LEU A 184 3.12 -4.47 6.73
N MET A 185 2.79 -3.56 5.82
CA MET A 185 1.59 -3.64 4.99
C MET A 185 1.99 -3.72 3.52
N ILE A 186 1.45 -4.71 2.82
CA ILE A 186 1.63 -4.89 1.37
C ILE A 186 0.30 -5.20 0.69
N TYR A 187 0.25 -5.04 -0.63
CA TYR A 187 -0.92 -5.41 -1.42
C TYR A 187 -1.13 -6.92 -1.46
N ASN A 188 -2.36 -7.30 -1.18
CA ASN A 188 -2.84 -8.68 -1.08
C ASN A 188 -3.52 -9.12 -2.38
N ARG A 189 -3.03 -10.22 -2.98
CA ARG A 189 -3.65 -10.82 -4.16
C ARG A 189 -5.01 -11.46 -3.83
N ASP A 190 -5.14 -12.06 -2.63
CA ASP A 190 -6.39 -12.65 -2.15
C ASP A 190 -7.39 -11.54 -1.72
N SER A 191 -7.83 -10.70 -2.66
CA SER A 191 -8.65 -9.51 -2.41
C SER A 191 -9.74 -9.33 -3.47
N LEU A 192 -10.81 -8.64 -3.09
CA LEU A 192 -11.83 -8.20 -4.05
C LEU A 192 -11.23 -7.18 -5.06
N TRP A 193 -10.20 -6.43 -4.66
CA TRP A 193 -9.52 -5.56 -5.61
C TRP A 193 -8.97 -6.34 -6.80
N PHE A 194 -8.21 -7.41 -6.53
CA PHE A 194 -7.59 -8.19 -7.60
C PHE A 194 -8.63 -9.01 -8.39
N HIS A 195 -9.44 -9.81 -7.71
CA HIS A 195 -10.31 -10.79 -8.38
C HIS A 195 -11.60 -10.20 -8.94
N LEU A 196 -12.17 -9.17 -8.29
CA LEU A 196 -13.43 -8.57 -8.71
C LEU A 196 -13.21 -7.27 -9.49
N HIS A 197 -12.46 -6.31 -8.94
CA HIS A 197 -12.27 -5.02 -9.61
C HIS A 197 -11.36 -5.15 -10.84
N VAL A 198 -10.18 -5.74 -10.70
CA VAL A 198 -9.23 -5.91 -11.83
C VAL A 198 -9.76 -6.95 -12.82
N ASN A 199 -9.87 -8.21 -12.39
CA ASN A 199 -10.12 -9.32 -13.31
C ASN A 199 -11.52 -9.31 -13.91
N TYR A 200 -12.53 -8.88 -13.18
CA TYR A 200 -13.89 -8.85 -13.70
C TYR A 200 -14.28 -7.46 -14.19
N GLU A 201 -14.31 -6.44 -13.30
CA GLU A 201 -14.89 -5.14 -13.67
C GLU A 201 -14.09 -4.43 -14.76
N LEU A 202 -12.76 -4.37 -14.66
CA LEU A 202 -11.92 -3.63 -15.61
C LEU A 202 -11.65 -4.41 -16.90
N MET A 203 -11.27 -5.69 -16.78
CA MET A 203 -10.84 -6.48 -17.93
C MET A 203 -12.02 -7.04 -18.72
N ILE A 204 -13.08 -7.53 -18.07
CA ILE A 204 -14.20 -8.24 -18.71
C ILE A 204 -15.39 -7.32 -18.91
N LYS A 205 -15.98 -6.79 -17.83
CA LYS A 205 -17.22 -6.00 -17.90
C LYS A 205 -17.03 -4.70 -18.68
N LYS A 206 -15.99 -3.94 -18.37
CA LYS A 206 -15.68 -2.65 -19.03
C LYS A 206 -14.79 -2.79 -20.26
N LYS A 207 -14.12 -3.92 -20.45
CA LYS A 207 -13.20 -4.21 -21.57
C LYS A 207 -12.14 -3.11 -21.80
N ILE A 208 -11.74 -2.40 -20.75
CA ILE A 208 -10.78 -1.29 -20.84
C ILE A 208 -9.37 -1.81 -21.09
N PHE A 209 -9.06 -2.99 -20.54
CA PHE A 209 -7.73 -3.59 -20.49
C PHE A 209 -7.72 -5.05 -20.99
N SER A 210 -8.53 -5.37 -21.98
CA SER A 210 -8.69 -6.75 -22.47
C SER A 210 -7.39 -7.41 -22.96
N ASN A 211 -6.39 -6.61 -23.36
CA ASN A 211 -5.11 -7.08 -23.90
C ASN A 211 -3.94 -6.89 -22.93
N SER A 212 -4.19 -6.50 -21.67
CA SER A 212 -3.17 -6.32 -20.65
C SER A 212 -3.10 -7.52 -19.70
N SER A 213 -1.96 -7.71 -19.03
CA SER A 213 -1.87 -8.71 -17.95
C SER A 213 -2.62 -8.25 -16.71
N GLU A 214 -3.03 -9.20 -15.86
CA GLU A 214 -3.69 -8.90 -14.57
C GLU A 214 -2.82 -8.02 -13.67
N GLU A 215 -1.50 -8.29 -13.69
CA GLU A 215 -0.51 -7.56 -12.92
C GLU A 215 -0.38 -6.11 -13.41
N GLU A 216 -0.37 -5.89 -14.72
CA GLU A 216 -0.37 -4.53 -15.29
C GLU A 216 -1.65 -3.78 -14.92
N VAL A 217 -2.83 -4.42 -15.06
CA VAL A 217 -4.10 -3.78 -14.70
C VAL A 217 -4.20 -3.52 -13.20
N PHE A 218 -3.68 -4.43 -12.37
CA PHE A 218 -3.60 -4.22 -10.94
C PHE A 218 -2.77 -2.97 -10.62
N LYS A 219 -1.54 -2.88 -11.13
CA LYS A 219 -0.64 -1.73 -10.97
C LYS A 219 -1.32 -0.42 -11.38
N ILE A 220 -1.95 -0.40 -12.56
CA ILE A 220 -2.65 0.78 -13.07
C ILE A 220 -3.82 1.18 -12.17
N SER A 221 -4.55 0.23 -11.65
CA SER A 221 -5.76 0.47 -10.84
C SER A 221 -5.45 0.95 -9.42
N THR A 222 -4.27 0.62 -8.89
CA THR A 222 -3.81 1.02 -7.54
C THR A 222 -3.04 2.34 -7.57
N ASP A 223 -1.99 2.41 -8.40
CA ASP A 223 -0.96 3.46 -8.32
C ASP A 223 -0.86 4.30 -9.61
N GLY A 224 -1.63 3.91 -10.64
CA GLY A 224 -1.68 4.62 -11.91
C GLY A 224 -0.71 4.11 -12.97
N PHE A 225 -0.91 4.62 -14.20
CA PHE A 225 -0.18 4.16 -15.39
C PHE A 225 1.33 4.35 -15.33
N GLN A 226 1.76 5.40 -14.65
CA GLN A 226 3.15 5.81 -14.61
C GLN A 226 3.93 5.16 -13.46
N CYS A 227 3.26 4.44 -12.55
CA CYS A 227 3.94 3.71 -11.49
C CYS A 227 4.85 2.62 -12.10
N PRO A 228 6.16 2.64 -11.85
CA PRO A 228 7.06 1.66 -12.46
C PRO A 228 6.80 0.26 -11.92
N VAL A 229 6.63 0.12 -10.61
CA VAL A 229 6.49 -1.16 -9.92
C VAL A 229 5.33 -1.14 -8.95
N SER A 230 4.43 -2.12 -9.05
CA SER A 230 3.39 -2.38 -8.05
C SER A 230 2.98 -3.85 -8.13
N PHE A 231 3.46 -4.63 -7.16
CA PHE A 231 3.15 -6.05 -7.05
C PHE A 231 1.98 -6.30 -6.10
N CYS A 232 1.26 -7.39 -6.31
CA CYS A 232 0.40 -7.97 -5.28
C CYS A 232 0.82 -9.41 -5.00
N PHE A 233 0.89 -9.77 -3.73
CA PHE A 233 1.35 -11.09 -3.31
C PHE A 233 0.21 -11.86 -2.65
N SER A 234 0.08 -13.15 -2.99
CA SER A 234 -0.69 -14.03 -2.11
C SER A 234 0.02 -14.16 -0.76
N PRO A 235 -0.71 -14.38 0.34
CA PRO A 235 -0.07 -14.54 1.66
C PRO A 235 1.00 -15.62 1.69
N SER A 236 0.77 -16.76 1.03
CA SER A 236 1.75 -17.85 0.95
C SER A 236 3.04 -17.42 0.25
N LYS A 237 2.93 -16.70 -0.87
CA LYS A 237 4.11 -16.25 -1.63
C LYS A 237 4.94 -15.22 -0.87
N PHE A 238 4.28 -14.28 -0.19
CA PHE A 238 5.01 -13.29 0.60
C PHE A 238 5.70 -13.91 1.82
N ILE A 239 5.04 -14.85 2.50
CA ILE A 239 5.65 -15.62 3.60
C ILE A 239 6.87 -16.42 3.11
N GLU A 240 6.78 -17.04 1.93
CA GLU A 240 7.92 -17.75 1.30
C GLU A 240 9.12 -16.82 1.09
N ILE A 241 8.89 -15.62 0.50
CA ILE A 241 9.94 -14.62 0.28
C ILE A 241 10.61 -14.21 1.61
N CYS A 242 9.81 -13.92 2.63
CA CYS A 242 10.35 -13.53 3.94
C CYS A 242 11.10 -14.68 4.63
N ASN A 243 10.61 -15.92 4.52
CA ASN A 243 11.25 -17.09 5.11
C ASN A 243 12.62 -17.39 4.45
N LYS A 244 12.72 -17.23 3.11
CA LYS A 244 13.98 -17.29 2.36
C LYS A 244 15.01 -16.28 2.92
N ASN A 245 14.55 -15.11 3.34
CA ASN A 245 15.36 -14.06 3.95
C ASN A 245 15.54 -14.25 5.48
N LYS A 246 15.28 -15.46 6.00
CA LYS A 246 15.49 -15.82 7.42
C LYS A 246 14.62 -15.03 8.40
N PHE A 247 13.37 -14.75 8.02
CA PHE A 247 12.34 -14.20 8.91
C PHE A 247 11.23 -15.21 9.16
N ARG A 248 10.83 -15.37 10.41
CA ARG A 248 9.57 -16.02 10.80
C ARG A 248 8.45 -15.02 10.56
N THR A 249 7.55 -15.33 9.63
CA THR A 249 6.52 -14.39 9.14
C THR A 249 5.12 -14.87 9.50
N LYS A 250 4.30 -13.96 10.01
CA LYS A 250 2.88 -14.20 10.31
C LYS A 250 2.01 -13.15 9.64
N LEU A 251 1.00 -13.58 8.86
CA LEU A 251 -0.11 -12.72 8.48
C LEU A 251 -0.94 -12.44 9.74
N LYS A 252 -1.03 -11.19 10.14
CA LYS A 252 -1.71 -10.73 11.35
C LYS A 252 -3.16 -10.37 11.07
N ASN A 253 -3.39 -9.65 9.98
CA ASN A 253 -4.71 -9.17 9.62
C ASN A 253 -4.76 -8.74 8.14
N VAL A 254 -5.99 -8.49 7.67
CA VAL A 254 -6.26 -7.89 6.36
C VAL A 254 -7.28 -6.78 6.54
N SER A 255 -7.11 -5.65 5.86
CA SER A 255 -8.14 -4.61 5.77
C SER A 255 -8.68 -4.47 4.36
N ILE A 256 -9.94 -4.06 4.27
CA ILE A 256 -10.64 -3.83 3.01
C ILE A 256 -10.97 -2.34 2.86
N SER A 257 -10.79 -1.81 1.67
CA SER A 257 -11.16 -0.43 1.35
C SER A 257 -12.68 -0.27 1.20
N LEU A 258 -13.17 0.94 1.49
CA LEU A 258 -14.56 1.30 1.19
C LEU A 258 -14.86 1.19 -0.31
N PHE A 259 -13.86 1.41 -1.16
CA PHE A 259 -13.97 1.22 -2.60
C PHE A 259 -14.26 -0.25 -2.95
N GLU A 260 -13.54 -1.22 -2.38
CA GLU A 260 -13.80 -2.65 -2.61
C GLU A 260 -15.20 -3.04 -2.14
N LEU A 261 -15.62 -2.52 -0.97
CA LEU A 261 -16.97 -2.77 -0.45
C LEU A 261 -18.07 -2.24 -1.37
N SER A 262 -17.86 -1.12 -2.04
CA SER A 262 -18.81 -0.58 -3.01
C SER A 262 -19.02 -1.48 -4.24
N LYS A 263 -18.18 -2.50 -4.44
CA LYS A 263 -18.20 -3.43 -5.58
C LYS A 263 -18.84 -4.79 -5.28
N VAL A 264 -19.16 -5.09 -4.04
CA VAL A 264 -19.61 -6.45 -3.62
C VAL A 264 -20.86 -6.93 -4.37
N ASN A 265 -21.71 -6.01 -4.85
CA ASN A 265 -22.87 -6.32 -5.66
C ASN A 265 -22.52 -6.94 -7.03
N LEU A 266 -21.28 -6.80 -7.51
CA LEU A 266 -20.79 -7.40 -8.75
C LEU A 266 -20.38 -8.88 -8.60
N ILE A 267 -20.30 -9.43 -7.39
CA ILE A 267 -19.79 -10.79 -7.16
C ILE A 267 -20.60 -11.84 -7.92
N ASN A 268 -21.93 -11.81 -7.83
CA ASN A 268 -22.79 -12.78 -8.50
C ASN A 268 -22.68 -12.67 -10.03
N GLU A 269 -22.63 -11.46 -10.55
CA GLU A 269 -22.44 -11.22 -11.99
C GLU A 269 -21.09 -11.77 -12.47
N ALA A 270 -20.02 -11.55 -11.68
CA ALA A 270 -18.68 -12.05 -11.97
C ALA A 270 -18.62 -13.58 -11.96
N ILE A 271 -19.22 -14.23 -10.97
CA ILE A 271 -19.26 -15.71 -10.86
C ILE A 271 -19.97 -16.34 -12.08
N ASN A 272 -21.03 -15.70 -12.58
CA ASN A 272 -21.81 -16.19 -13.71
C ASN A 272 -21.20 -15.83 -15.08
N SER A 273 -20.16 -15.01 -15.12
CA SER A 273 -19.46 -14.68 -16.36
C SER A 273 -18.68 -15.90 -16.89
N GLU A 274 -18.81 -16.19 -18.17
CA GLU A 274 -18.07 -17.25 -18.86
C GLU A 274 -16.58 -16.87 -19.08
N ASN A 275 -16.32 -15.57 -19.21
CA ASN A 275 -15.01 -15.05 -19.57
C ASN A 275 -14.09 -14.78 -18.37
N ILE A 276 -14.56 -14.94 -17.14
CA ILE A 276 -13.72 -14.74 -15.96
C ILE A 276 -12.75 -15.92 -15.79
N LYS A 277 -11.48 -15.61 -15.45
CA LYS A 277 -10.49 -16.65 -15.16
C LYS A 277 -10.96 -17.55 -14.03
N LEU A 278 -10.72 -18.87 -14.18
CA LEU A 278 -11.14 -19.88 -13.20
C LEU A 278 -10.65 -19.56 -11.79
N SER A 279 -9.38 -19.12 -11.64
CA SER A 279 -8.82 -18.73 -10.34
C SER A 279 -9.60 -17.61 -9.66
N SER A 280 -10.05 -16.60 -10.41
CA SER A 280 -10.86 -15.50 -9.87
C SER A 280 -12.30 -15.95 -9.57
N LYS A 281 -12.87 -16.79 -10.43
CA LYS A 281 -14.18 -17.38 -10.21
C LYS A 281 -14.22 -18.23 -8.94
N ASP A 282 -13.18 -19.05 -8.72
CA ASP A 282 -13.06 -19.92 -7.54
C ASP A 282 -12.84 -19.10 -6.25
N PHE A 283 -12.06 -18.03 -6.33
CA PHE A 283 -11.91 -17.10 -5.21
C PHE A 283 -13.27 -16.48 -4.85
N LEU A 284 -14.00 -15.94 -5.82
CA LEU A 284 -15.29 -15.26 -5.61
C LEU A 284 -16.37 -16.21 -5.08
N LYS A 285 -16.41 -17.47 -5.54
CA LYS A 285 -17.33 -18.51 -5.01
C LYS A 285 -17.09 -18.84 -3.54
N GLN A 286 -15.87 -18.66 -3.04
CA GLN A 286 -15.51 -18.93 -1.64
C GLN A 286 -15.72 -17.72 -0.72
N ILE A 287 -16.16 -16.56 -1.27
CA ILE A 287 -16.47 -15.39 -0.45
C ILE A 287 -17.71 -15.65 0.39
N TYR A 288 -17.60 -15.38 1.68
CA TYR A 288 -18.73 -15.36 2.59
C TYR A 288 -18.73 -14.07 3.42
N PHE A 289 -19.87 -13.71 3.98
CA PHE A 289 -20.03 -12.43 4.66
C PHE A 289 -20.22 -12.60 6.16
N LYS A 290 -19.49 -11.80 6.95
CA LYS A 290 -19.73 -11.58 8.38
C LYS A 290 -20.01 -10.10 8.60
N ARG A 291 -21.19 -9.74 9.13
CA ARG A 291 -21.59 -8.34 9.36
C ARG A 291 -21.36 -7.45 8.14
N ARG A 292 -21.75 -7.94 6.95
CA ARG A 292 -21.57 -7.27 5.62
C ARG A 292 -20.13 -7.09 5.16
N ILE A 293 -19.14 -7.64 5.86
CA ILE A 293 -17.74 -7.65 5.44
C ILE A 293 -17.45 -8.97 4.73
N PRO A 294 -16.87 -8.95 3.51
CA PRO A 294 -16.50 -10.16 2.76
C PRO A 294 -15.23 -10.80 3.33
N TYR A 295 -15.26 -12.11 3.46
CA TYR A 295 -14.16 -12.94 3.92
C TYR A 295 -13.82 -13.99 2.88
N PHE A 296 -12.52 -14.25 2.74
CA PHE A 296 -11.96 -15.40 2.04
C PHE A 296 -11.18 -16.26 3.03
N ARG A 297 -11.52 -17.54 3.15
CA ARG A 297 -11.00 -18.39 4.21
C ARG A 297 -11.23 -17.74 5.59
N LYS A 298 -10.16 -17.47 6.35
CA LYS A 298 -10.28 -16.85 7.70
C LYS A 298 -10.03 -15.33 7.74
N ASN A 299 -9.68 -14.73 6.59
CA ASN A 299 -9.28 -13.33 6.51
C ASN A 299 -10.33 -12.50 5.77
N ILE A 300 -10.34 -11.19 6.01
CA ILE A 300 -11.10 -10.25 5.16
C ILE A 300 -10.53 -10.33 3.73
N ALA A 301 -11.39 -10.29 2.72
CA ALA A 301 -11.02 -10.34 1.31
C ALA A 301 -10.61 -8.95 0.78
N GLY A 302 -9.66 -8.28 1.43
CA GLY A 302 -9.26 -6.91 1.16
C GLY A 302 -7.83 -6.75 0.67
N ILE A 303 -7.54 -5.58 0.08
CA ILE A 303 -6.28 -5.28 -0.59
C ILE A 303 -5.07 -5.16 0.36
N ASN A 304 -5.23 -4.74 1.60
CA ASN A 304 -4.09 -4.51 2.51
C ASN A 304 -3.86 -5.69 3.43
N ALA A 305 -2.76 -6.40 3.26
CA ALA A 305 -2.34 -7.48 4.15
C ALA A 305 -1.23 -7.01 5.09
N TYR A 306 -1.39 -7.27 6.38
CA TYR A 306 -0.48 -6.85 7.44
C TYR A 306 0.28 -8.04 8.00
N TYR A 307 1.59 -7.92 8.04
CA TYR A 307 2.49 -8.98 8.47
C TYR A 307 3.37 -8.53 9.64
N GLU A 308 3.63 -9.47 10.53
CA GLU A 308 4.67 -9.37 11.55
C GLU A 308 5.81 -10.33 11.17
N LEU A 309 7.03 -9.79 11.10
CA LEU A 309 8.25 -10.56 10.87
C LEU A 309 9.14 -10.47 12.10
N ARG A 310 9.77 -11.58 12.45
CA ARG A 310 10.79 -11.69 13.51
C ARG A 310 11.99 -12.47 13.01
N ASN A 311 13.15 -12.20 13.56
CA ASN A 311 14.32 -13.02 13.31
C ASN A 311 14.04 -14.49 13.68
N PHE A 312 14.60 -15.42 12.91
CA PHE A 312 14.66 -16.83 13.29
C PHE A 312 15.50 -16.99 14.55
#